data_a607158fbd1d4da185f241f85107cc98
#
_entry.id   a607158fbd1d4da185f241f85107cc98
#
_cell.length_a   1.000
_cell.length_b   1.000
_cell.length_c   1.000
_cell.angle_alpha   90.00
_cell.angle_beta   90.00
_cell.angle_gamma   90.00
#
_symmetry.space_group_name_H-M   'P 1'
#
loop_
_entity.id
_entity.type
_entity.pdbx_description
1 polymer ?
#
loop_
_entity_poly.entity_id
_entity_poly.type
_entity_poly.pdbx_seq_one_letter_code
_entity_poly.pdbx_strand_id
1 'polypeptide(L)'
;MNALLSIAFVLSWSSGFIGAKLGAGSASAVTILMWRFLPLAVILVVVAAVLGRASWRGLTGRDLARQAVIGTLSQSGYLLTVYYAIQLGVSSGTTALIDGVQPLVAGALAGPLLRQYVSRRQWLGLFLGVSGVVIVTMADATAATGVAAWAYLVPFLGMLSLVAATFLESRSRTPVPPSVALTVHCGTSAVLFTAFALSTGAAAPPAEAGFWAAIGWLVVLSTFGGYGLYWMILRRSGVTKVNTLMFLMAPVTAVWGAFMFGEPFGAQTAIGLVVGLVAVVIVHRGGGASRTRAIRRRPKTGGSPQQVAHTLPACPAPKPPDSGHRLSGGCP
;
A
#
# COMPACT_ATOMS: atom_id res chain seq x y z
N MET A 1 -7.27 -18.80 -8.55
CA MET A 1 -6.38 -18.32 -7.48
C MET A 1 -6.77 -19.04 -6.21
N ASN A 2 -5.82 -19.63 -5.52
CA ASN A 2 -6.09 -20.45 -4.36
C ASN A 2 -6.61 -19.57 -3.20
N ALA A 3 -7.72 -19.97 -2.58
CA ALA A 3 -8.26 -19.29 -1.40
C ALA A 3 -7.19 -19.12 -0.30
N LEU A 4 -6.31 -20.11 -0.16
CA LEU A 4 -5.19 -20.10 0.76
C LEU A 4 -4.28 -18.87 0.60
N LEU A 5 -3.96 -18.48 -0.65
CA LEU A 5 -3.11 -17.30 -0.91
C LEU A 5 -3.79 -15.99 -0.46
N SER A 6 -5.12 -15.89 -0.66
CA SER A 6 -5.89 -14.73 -0.22
C SER A 6 -5.96 -14.64 1.31
N ILE A 7 -6.18 -15.78 1.97
CA ILE A 7 -6.21 -15.87 3.44
C ILE A 7 -4.83 -15.51 4.01
N ALA A 8 -3.77 -16.12 3.47
CA ALA A 8 -2.41 -15.85 3.90
C ALA A 8 -2.05 -14.35 3.78
N PHE A 9 -2.47 -13.70 2.69
CA PHE A 9 -2.25 -12.27 2.50
C PHE A 9 -2.96 -11.42 3.55
N VAL A 10 -4.27 -11.68 3.78
CA VAL A 10 -5.04 -10.93 4.77
C VAL A 10 -4.45 -11.11 6.15
N LEU A 11 -4.11 -12.34 6.55
CA LEU A 11 -3.47 -12.62 7.83
C LEU A 11 -2.11 -11.95 7.95
N SER A 12 -1.22 -12.08 6.94
CA SER A 12 0.11 -11.47 6.98
C SER A 12 0.05 -9.95 7.07
N TRP A 13 -0.87 -9.31 6.39
CA TRP A 13 -1.01 -7.85 6.47
C TRP A 13 -1.62 -7.41 7.80
N SER A 14 -2.72 -8.05 8.24
CA SER A 14 -3.35 -7.81 9.55
C SER A 14 -2.36 -8.00 10.71
N SER A 15 -1.39 -8.91 10.53
CA SER A 15 -0.34 -9.16 11.53
C SER A 15 0.50 -7.92 11.88
N GLY A 16 0.48 -6.88 11.02
CA GLY A 16 1.16 -5.61 11.29
C GLY A 16 0.54 -4.85 12.47
N PHE A 17 -0.77 -4.82 12.58
CA PHE A 17 -1.48 -4.20 13.71
C PHE A 17 -1.32 -5.03 14.99
N ILE A 18 -1.37 -6.35 14.86
CA ILE A 18 -1.14 -7.29 15.97
C ILE A 18 0.27 -7.18 16.51
N GLY A 19 1.28 -7.11 15.62
CA GLY A 19 2.68 -6.92 16.02
C GLY A 19 2.94 -5.56 16.67
N ALA A 20 2.24 -4.51 16.21
CA ALA A 20 2.28 -3.21 16.87
C ALA A 20 1.75 -3.28 18.30
N LYS A 21 0.65 -4.01 18.53
CA LYS A 21 0.07 -4.23 19.86
C LYS A 21 0.97 -5.08 20.75
N LEU A 22 1.57 -6.15 20.20
CA LEU A 22 2.56 -6.97 20.93
C LEU A 22 3.73 -6.14 21.45
N GLY A 23 4.24 -5.22 20.63
CA GLY A 23 5.37 -4.37 21.01
C GLY A 23 5.01 -3.20 21.92
N ALA A 24 3.75 -2.74 21.90
CA ALA A 24 3.31 -1.52 22.59
C ALA A 24 3.48 -1.57 24.11
N GLY A 25 3.48 -2.77 24.73
CA GLY A 25 3.71 -2.95 26.16
C GLY A 25 5.19 -2.94 26.57
N SER A 26 6.11 -3.15 25.61
CA SER A 26 7.54 -3.32 25.91
C SER A 26 8.38 -2.09 25.58
N ALA A 27 7.98 -1.29 24.58
CA ALA A 27 8.78 -0.16 24.11
C ALA A 27 7.93 0.93 23.47
N SER A 28 8.53 2.11 23.27
CA SER A 28 7.86 3.20 22.53
C SER A 28 7.66 2.83 21.06
N ALA A 29 6.62 3.42 20.43
CA ALA A 29 6.36 3.24 18.99
C ALA A 29 7.61 3.53 18.14
N VAL A 30 8.37 4.56 18.52
CA VAL A 30 9.61 4.95 17.82
C VAL A 30 10.68 3.87 17.92
N THR A 31 10.89 3.30 19.12
CA THR A 31 11.83 2.20 19.36
C THR A 31 11.48 0.98 18.51
N ILE A 32 10.19 0.58 18.53
CA ILE A 32 9.71 -0.57 17.76
C ILE A 32 9.94 -0.34 16.26
N LEU A 33 9.59 0.84 15.75
CA LEU A 33 9.73 1.17 14.32
C LEU A 33 11.21 1.29 13.91
N MET A 34 12.07 1.86 14.75
CA MET A 34 13.52 1.89 14.52
C MET A 34 14.07 0.46 14.34
N TRP A 35 13.82 -0.41 15.32
CA TRP A 35 14.33 -1.79 15.30
C TRP A 35 13.65 -2.68 14.26
N ARG A 36 12.45 -2.34 13.80
CA ARG A 36 11.80 -2.96 12.65
C ARG A 36 12.49 -2.58 11.34
N PHE A 37 12.72 -1.26 11.10
CA PHE A 37 13.20 -0.78 9.81
C PHE A 37 14.71 -0.85 9.64
N LEU A 38 15.49 -0.76 10.71
CA LEU A 38 16.94 -0.79 10.64
C LEU A 38 17.47 -2.09 9.99
N PRO A 39 17.14 -3.30 10.49
CA PRO A 39 17.57 -4.54 9.85
C PRO A 39 17.00 -4.72 8.45
N LEU A 40 15.77 -4.29 8.21
CA LEU A 40 15.15 -4.34 6.88
C LEU A 40 15.90 -3.46 5.87
N ALA A 41 16.25 -2.24 6.24
CA ALA A 41 17.01 -1.33 5.39
C ALA A 41 18.39 -1.92 5.05
N VAL A 42 19.09 -2.48 6.04
CA VAL A 42 20.39 -3.13 5.82
C VAL A 42 20.25 -4.30 4.84
N ILE A 43 19.28 -5.21 5.07
CA ILE A 43 19.05 -6.35 4.19
C ILE A 43 18.72 -5.88 2.76
N LEU A 44 17.80 -4.93 2.60
CA LEU A 44 17.37 -4.44 1.29
C LEU A 44 18.49 -3.72 0.55
N VAL A 45 19.31 -2.93 1.24
CA VAL A 45 20.48 -2.26 0.64
C VAL A 45 21.51 -3.30 0.17
N VAL A 46 21.81 -4.31 0.99
CA VAL A 46 22.73 -5.39 0.60
C VAL A 46 22.19 -6.15 -0.62
N VAL A 47 20.90 -6.53 -0.60
CA VAL A 47 20.26 -7.20 -1.75
C VAL A 47 20.29 -6.31 -2.99
N ALA A 48 20.02 -5.02 -2.86
CA ALA A 48 20.08 -4.06 -3.96
C ALA A 48 21.51 -3.92 -4.52
N ALA A 49 22.52 -3.89 -3.65
CA ALA A 49 23.93 -3.79 -4.06
C ALA A 49 24.44 -5.03 -4.79
N VAL A 50 24.00 -6.23 -4.37
CA VAL A 50 24.46 -7.50 -4.91
C VAL A 50 23.66 -7.93 -6.14
N LEU A 51 22.33 -7.90 -6.04
CA LEU A 51 21.43 -8.48 -7.06
C LEU A 51 20.67 -7.43 -7.87
N GLY A 52 20.55 -6.23 -7.36
CA GLY A 52 19.60 -5.22 -7.84
C GLY A 52 20.17 -4.09 -8.70
N ARG A 53 21.48 -4.05 -8.97
CA ARG A 53 22.13 -2.91 -9.66
C ARG A 53 21.47 -2.49 -10.97
N ALA A 54 20.93 -3.44 -11.74
CA ALA A 54 20.24 -3.14 -12.99
C ALA A 54 18.95 -2.32 -12.79
N SER A 55 18.23 -2.53 -11.68
CA SER A 55 16.98 -1.84 -11.36
C SER A 55 17.17 -0.36 -11.00
N TRP A 56 18.39 0.07 -10.67
CA TRP A 56 18.74 1.45 -10.33
C TRP A 56 19.18 2.27 -11.54
N ARG A 57 19.42 1.63 -12.69
CA ARG A 57 19.88 2.29 -13.89
C ARG A 57 18.79 3.21 -14.46
N GLY A 58 19.18 4.42 -14.85
CA GLY A 58 18.26 5.39 -15.45
C GLY A 58 17.40 6.18 -14.46
N LEU A 59 17.49 5.90 -13.15
CA LEU A 59 16.82 6.70 -12.12
C LEU A 59 17.64 7.93 -11.77
N THR A 60 16.95 9.07 -11.67
CA THR A 60 17.56 10.35 -11.29
C THR A 60 17.51 10.54 -9.77
N GLY A 61 18.36 11.43 -9.24
CA GLY A 61 18.29 11.85 -7.84
C GLY A 61 16.91 12.43 -7.47
N ARG A 62 16.21 13.05 -8.43
CA ARG A 62 14.86 13.58 -8.24
C ARG A 62 13.81 12.45 -8.07
N ASP A 63 13.97 11.35 -8.80
CA ASP A 63 13.08 10.18 -8.64
C ASP A 63 13.28 9.55 -7.25
N LEU A 64 14.55 9.43 -6.81
CA LEU A 64 14.88 8.90 -5.48
C LEU A 64 14.38 9.83 -4.36
N ALA A 65 14.59 11.13 -4.48
CA ALA A 65 14.07 12.11 -3.50
C ALA A 65 12.55 12.06 -3.41
N ARG A 66 11.87 11.91 -4.55
CA ARG A 66 10.41 11.72 -4.58
C ARG A 66 9.98 10.45 -3.88
N GLN A 67 10.66 9.32 -4.13
CA GLN A 67 10.40 8.06 -3.44
C GLN A 67 10.70 8.17 -1.93
N ALA A 68 11.71 8.92 -1.52
CA ALA A 68 11.97 9.21 -0.11
C ALA A 68 10.81 9.97 0.55
N VAL A 69 10.24 10.99 -0.11
CA VAL A 69 9.06 11.71 0.38
C VAL A 69 7.84 10.78 0.45
N ILE A 70 7.61 9.95 -0.56
CA ILE A 70 6.53 8.95 -0.55
C ILE A 70 6.73 7.95 0.58
N GLY A 71 7.96 7.47 0.82
CA GLY A 71 8.31 6.59 1.93
C GLY A 71 8.09 7.24 3.30
N THR A 72 8.47 8.53 3.42
CA THR A 72 8.19 9.30 4.65
C THR A 72 6.69 9.36 4.96
N LEU A 73 5.86 9.57 3.95
CA LEU A 73 4.40 9.62 4.15
C LEU A 73 3.79 8.24 4.34
N SER A 74 4.13 7.27 3.46
CA SER A 74 3.47 5.96 3.42
C SER A 74 3.96 4.96 4.46
N GLN A 75 5.17 5.11 4.96
CA GLN A 75 5.72 4.25 5.98
C GLN A 75 5.99 5.00 7.28
N SER A 76 6.77 6.08 7.26
CA SER A 76 7.14 6.74 8.52
C SER A 76 5.94 7.44 9.17
N GLY A 77 5.26 8.33 8.47
CA GLY A 77 4.12 9.07 9.01
C GLY A 77 2.93 8.15 9.32
N TYR A 78 2.61 7.26 8.38
CA TYR A 78 1.52 6.31 8.55
C TYR A 78 1.77 5.34 9.72
N LEU A 79 2.90 4.64 9.75
CA LEU A 79 3.15 3.64 10.79
C LEU A 79 3.38 4.27 12.16
N LEU A 80 4.03 5.44 12.22
CA LEU A 80 4.20 6.14 13.50
C LEU A 80 2.86 6.42 14.16
N THR A 81 1.91 6.96 13.41
CA THR A 81 0.59 7.29 13.93
C THR A 81 -0.23 6.05 14.29
N VAL A 82 -0.17 4.98 13.47
CA VAL A 82 -0.82 3.70 13.78
C VAL A 82 -0.27 3.09 15.08
N TYR A 83 1.05 3.00 15.21
CA TYR A 83 1.69 2.43 16.40
C TYR A 83 1.47 3.27 17.65
N TYR A 84 1.52 4.59 17.48
CA TYR A 84 1.28 5.52 18.58
C TYR A 84 -0.18 5.47 19.06
N ALA A 85 -1.15 5.38 18.14
CA ALA A 85 -2.56 5.20 18.52
C ALA A 85 -2.81 3.92 19.32
N ILE A 86 -2.21 2.80 18.87
CA ILE A 86 -2.28 1.52 19.58
C ILE A 86 -1.60 1.62 20.96
N GLN A 87 -0.49 2.33 21.05
CA GLN A 87 0.20 2.58 22.32
C GLN A 87 -0.61 3.45 23.28
N LEU A 88 -1.41 4.40 22.76
CA LEU A 88 -2.34 5.20 23.55
C LEU A 88 -3.57 4.43 24.01
N GLY A 89 -3.74 3.18 23.58
CA GLY A 89 -4.82 2.29 24.00
C GLY A 89 -5.95 2.12 22.99
N VAL A 90 -5.90 2.79 21.81
CA VAL A 90 -6.86 2.53 20.74
C VAL A 90 -6.72 1.08 20.27
N SER A 91 -7.85 0.36 20.11
CA SER A 91 -7.80 -1.04 19.71
C SER A 91 -7.19 -1.22 18.31
N SER A 92 -6.56 -2.36 18.12
CA SER A 92 -5.97 -2.71 16.82
C SER A 92 -7.03 -2.82 15.72
N GLY A 93 -8.25 -3.29 16.07
CA GLY A 93 -9.39 -3.39 15.17
C GLY A 93 -9.92 -2.03 14.72
N THR A 94 -10.08 -1.08 15.64
CA THR A 94 -10.49 0.30 15.34
C THR A 94 -9.47 0.99 14.44
N THR A 95 -8.18 0.86 14.77
CA THR A 95 -7.09 1.42 13.98
C THR A 95 -7.06 0.84 12.56
N ALA A 96 -7.24 -0.47 12.42
CA ALA A 96 -7.29 -1.13 11.11
C ALA A 96 -8.54 -0.75 10.29
N LEU A 97 -9.68 -0.46 10.94
CA LEU A 97 -10.88 -0.01 10.24
C LEU A 97 -10.73 1.41 9.70
N ILE A 98 -10.15 2.32 10.50
CA ILE A 98 -9.83 3.69 10.06
C ILE A 98 -8.92 3.64 8.83
N ASP A 99 -7.88 2.81 8.85
CA ASP A 99 -7.00 2.59 7.71
C ASP A 99 -7.76 2.00 6.50
N GLY A 100 -8.66 1.06 6.74
CA GLY A 100 -9.50 0.44 5.72
C GLY A 100 -10.40 1.41 4.95
N VAL A 101 -10.68 2.60 5.45
CA VAL A 101 -11.44 3.65 4.75
C VAL A 101 -10.56 4.45 3.77
N GLN A 102 -9.25 4.32 3.83
CA GLN A 102 -8.29 5.04 2.98
C GLN A 102 -8.65 5.03 1.48
N PRO A 103 -9.01 3.90 0.84
CA PRO A 103 -9.36 3.89 -0.58
C PRO A 103 -10.64 4.65 -0.91
N LEU A 104 -11.59 4.71 0.03
CA LEU A 104 -12.83 5.48 -0.13
C LEU A 104 -12.52 6.99 -0.08
N VAL A 105 -11.69 7.42 0.87
CA VAL A 105 -11.22 8.81 0.99
C VAL A 105 -10.40 9.20 -0.23
N ALA A 106 -9.46 8.37 -0.66
CA ALA A 106 -8.67 8.60 -1.86
C ALA A 106 -9.56 8.72 -3.11
N GLY A 107 -10.57 7.86 -3.25
CA GLY A 107 -11.55 7.90 -4.35
C GLY A 107 -12.38 9.18 -4.35
N ALA A 108 -12.82 9.67 -3.19
CA ALA A 108 -13.56 10.92 -3.08
C ALA A 108 -12.68 12.14 -3.38
N LEU A 109 -11.44 12.16 -2.89
CA LEU A 109 -10.48 13.23 -3.14
C LEU A 109 -9.92 13.24 -4.58
N ALA A 110 -10.04 12.14 -5.32
CA ALA A 110 -9.66 12.10 -6.73
C ALA A 110 -10.45 13.11 -7.58
N GLY A 111 -11.68 13.44 -7.19
CA GLY A 111 -12.48 14.49 -7.82
C GLY A 111 -11.77 15.84 -7.84
N PRO A 112 -11.61 16.48 -6.69
CA PRO A 112 -10.98 17.80 -6.59
C PRO A 112 -9.49 17.81 -6.94
N LEU A 113 -8.74 16.74 -6.60
CA LEU A 113 -7.28 16.71 -6.78
C LEU A 113 -6.83 16.29 -8.17
N LEU A 114 -7.54 15.38 -8.83
CA LEU A 114 -7.19 14.83 -10.14
C LEU A 114 -8.20 15.19 -11.24
N ARG A 115 -9.21 16.02 -10.93
CA ARG A 115 -10.32 16.41 -11.83
C ARG A 115 -11.04 15.19 -12.42
N GLN A 116 -11.18 14.13 -11.62
CA GLN A 116 -11.91 12.93 -11.99
C GLN A 116 -13.37 13.01 -11.52
N TYR A 117 -14.28 12.41 -12.27
CA TYR A 117 -15.68 12.34 -11.85
C TYR A 117 -15.84 11.34 -10.70
N VAL A 118 -16.36 11.82 -9.56
CA VAL A 118 -16.71 10.98 -8.42
C VAL A 118 -18.19 10.62 -8.50
N SER A 119 -18.48 9.34 -8.59
CA SER A 119 -19.86 8.85 -8.73
C SER A 119 -20.66 8.96 -7.43
N ARG A 120 -22.00 9.03 -7.53
CA ARG A 120 -22.89 9.00 -6.36
C ARG A 120 -22.66 7.76 -5.48
N ARG A 121 -22.29 6.63 -6.06
CA ARG A 121 -21.98 5.39 -5.34
C ARG A 121 -20.68 5.52 -4.52
N GLN A 122 -19.68 6.24 -5.02
CA GLN A 122 -18.46 6.51 -4.26
C GLN A 122 -18.75 7.40 -3.05
N TRP A 123 -19.61 8.43 -3.20
CA TRP A 123 -20.06 9.26 -2.08
C TRP A 123 -20.86 8.46 -1.05
N LEU A 124 -21.79 7.60 -1.49
CA LEU A 124 -22.54 6.71 -0.61
C LEU A 124 -21.60 5.76 0.13
N GLY A 125 -20.63 5.16 -0.57
CA GLY A 125 -19.62 4.30 0.04
C GLY A 125 -18.77 5.04 1.06
N LEU A 126 -18.34 6.26 0.78
CA LEU A 126 -17.60 7.08 1.74
C LEU A 126 -18.44 7.38 2.99
N PHE A 127 -19.70 7.79 2.82
CA PHE A 127 -20.62 8.03 3.92
C PHE A 127 -20.78 6.79 4.80
N LEU A 128 -21.07 5.64 4.21
CA LEU A 128 -21.20 4.37 4.94
C LEU A 128 -19.87 3.95 5.60
N GLY A 129 -18.73 4.11 4.91
CA GLY A 129 -17.42 3.80 5.48
C GLY A 129 -17.13 4.65 6.72
N VAL A 130 -17.36 5.95 6.64
CA VAL A 130 -17.21 6.86 7.79
C VAL A 130 -18.19 6.51 8.91
N SER A 131 -19.44 6.18 8.58
CA SER A 131 -20.42 5.73 9.59
C SER A 131 -19.97 4.46 10.30
N GLY A 132 -19.42 3.48 9.56
CA GLY A 132 -18.85 2.27 10.15
C GLY A 132 -17.69 2.57 11.10
N VAL A 133 -16.78 3.47 10.72
CA VAL A 133 -15.68 3.93 11.58
C VAL A 133 -16.21 4.59 12.84
N VAL A 134 -17.19 5.50 12.73
CA VAL A 134 -17.79 6.18 13.89
C VAL A 134 -18.41 5.17 14.86
N ILE A 135 -19.18 4.21 14.36
CA ILE A 135 -19.80 3.16 15.18
C ILE A 135 -18.74 2.36 15.95
N VAL A 136 -17.70 1.88 15.28
CA VAL A 136 -16.63 1.09 15.92
C VAL A 136 -15.82 1.93 16.90
N THR A 137 -15.49 3.17 16.52
CA THR A 137 -14.74 4.09 17.40
C THR A 137 -15.51 4.41 18.68
N MET A 138 -16.84 4.63 18.57
CA MET A 138 -17.69 4.84 19.75
C MET A 138 -17.78 3.59 20.62
N ALA A 139 -17.90 2.41 20.02
CA ALA A 139 -17.90 1.15 20.76
C ALA A 139 -16.58 0.95 21.53
N ASP A 140 -15.46 1.22 20.88
CA ASP A 140 -14.12 1.12 21.49
C ASP A 140 -13.95 2.15 22.60
N ALA A 141 -14.31 3.42 22.36
CA ALA A 141 -14.20 4.52 23.33
C ALA A 141 -15.09 4.31 24.57
N THR A 142 -16.24 3.66 24.44
CA THR A 142 -17.12 3.33 25.57
C THR A 142 -16.65 2.11 26.36
N ALA A 143 -15.95 1.18 25.73
CA ALA A 143 -15.45 -0.02 26.36
C ALA A 143 -14.04 0.18 26.99
N ALA A 144 -13.23 1.05 26.39
CA ALA A 144 -11.85 1.33 26.85
C ALA A 144 -11.87 2.37 27.98
N THR A 145 -11.37 1.98 29.16
CA THR A 145 -11.18 2.89 30.28
C THR A 145 -9.85 3.65 30.15
N GLY A 146 -9.88 4.97 30.23
CA GLY A 146 -8.67 5.82 30.29
C GLY A 146 -8.07 6.20 28.93
N VAL A 147 -8.67 5.85 27.81
CA VAL A 147 -8.21 6.30 26.49
C VAL A 147 -8.76 7.70 26.21
N ALA A 148 -7.86 8.66 25.98
CA ALA A 148 -8.26 10.03 25.67
C ALA A 148 -8.95 10.11 24.30
N ALA A 149 -10.04 10.89 24.19
CA ALA A 149 -10.82 11.00 22.95
C ALA A 149 -9.98 11.46 21.73
N TRP A 150 -8.97 12.30 21.94
CA TRP A 150 -8.08 12.75 20.87
C TRP A 150 -7.21 11.60 20.29
N ALA A 151 -6.95 10.53 21.08
CA ALA A 151 -6.14 9.39 20.61
C ALA A 151 -6.77 8.73 19.38
N TYR A 152 -8.10 8.74 19.27
CA TYR A 152 -8.82 8.24 18.11
C TYR A 152 -8.66 9.08 16.84
N LEU A 153 -8.16 10.32 16.95
CA LEU A 153 -7.82 11.14 15.79
C LEU A 153 -6.45 10.77 15.18
N VAL A 154 -5.57 10.15 15.97
CA VAL A 154 -4.21 9.82 15.53
C VAL A 154 -4.18 8.87 14.32
N PRO A 155 -4.96 7.77 14.26
CA PRO A 155 -4.98 6.90 13.09
C PRO A 155 -5.48 7.60 11.82
N PHE A 156 -6.37 8.60 11.94
CA PHE A 156 -6.82 9.40 10.79
C PHE A 156 -5.67 10.21 10.18
N LEU A 157 -4.75 10.74 10.98
CA LEU A 157 -3.56 11.42 10.47
C LEU A 157 -2.68 10.44 9.67
N GLY A 158 -2.55 9.21 10.13
CA GLY A 158 -1.87 8.14 9.41
C GLY A 158 -2.53 7.81 8.08
N MET A 159 -3.84 7.62 8.10
CA MET A 159 -4.63 7.37 6.90
C MET A 159 -4.50 8.52 5.90
N LEU A 160 -4.55 9.79 6.34
CA LEU A 160 -4.35 10.94 5.46
C LEU A 160 -2.92 11.02 4.91
N SER A 161 -1.91 10.67 5.70
CA SER A 161 -0.52 10.56 5.24
C SER A 161 -0.39 9.53 4.11
N LEU A 162 -1.04 8.37 4.25
CA LEU A 162 -1.06 7.33 3.23
C LEU A 162 -1.83 7.75 1.97
N VAL A 163 -2.94 8.49 2.12
CA VAL A 163 -3.68 9.10 1.00
C VAL A 163 -2.77 10.08 0.25
N ALA A 164 -2.08 10.97 0.96
CA ALA A 164 -1.15 11.93 0.36
C ALA A 164 -0.03 11.23 -0.42
N ALA A 165 0.56 10.17 0.15
CA ALA A 165 1.54 9.33 -0.55
C ALA A 165 0.98 8.73 -1.84
N THR A 166 -0.25 8.20 -1.80
CA THR A 166 -0.93 7.61 -2.96
C THR A 166 -1.13 8.64 -4.08
N PHE A 167 -1.52 9.87 -3.75
CA PHE A 167 -1.65 10.94 -4.74
C PHE A 167 -0.30 11.39 -5.29
N LEU A 168 0.73 11.45 -4.46
CA LEU A 168 2.07 11.80 -4.90
C LEU A 168 2.65 10.73 -5.86
N GLU A 169 2.43 9.45 -5.56
CA GLU A 169 2.81 8.34 -6.43
C GLU A 169 2.03 8.35 -7.74
N SER A 170 0.71 8.58 -7.70
CA SER A 170 -0.13 8.63 -8.90
C SER A 170 0.24 9.73 -9.90
N ARG A 171 0.93 10.78 -9.44
CA ARG A 171 1.47 11.87 -10.27
C ARG A 171 2.89 11.59 -10.78
N SER A 172 3.47 10.43 -10.46
CA SER A 172 4.78 10.05 -10.96
C SER A 172 4.73 9.80 -12.47
N ARG A 173 5.64 10.45 -13.21
CA ARG A 173 5.81 10.20 -14.65
C ARG A 173 6.80 9.08 -14.92
N THR A 174 7.73 8.87 -14.02
CA THR A 174 8.77 7.84 -14.13
C THR A 174 8.35 6.63 -13.30
N PRO A 175 8.11 5.47 -13.90
CA PRO A 175 7.85 4.25 -13.14
C PRO A 175 9.13 3.80 -12.43
N VAL A 176 9.10 3.76 -11.11
CA VAL A 176 10.19 3.23 -10.29
C VAL A 176 9.97 1.75 -10.03
N PRO A 177 10.98 0.88 -10.22
CA PRO A 177 10.84 -0.53 -9.90
C PRO A 177 10.45 -0.73 -8.42
N PRO A 178 9.50 -1.64 -8.12
CA PRO A 178 9.02 -1.84 -6.75
C PRO A 178 10.10 -2.19 -5.73
N SER A 179 11.14 -2.91 -6.15
CA SER A 179 12.29 -3.24 -5.29
C SER A 179 13.07 -2.00 -4.88
N VAL A 180 13.27 -1.05 -5.80
CA VAL A 180 13.93 0.22 -5.53
C VAL A 180 13.06 1.08 -4.61
N ALA A 181 11.76 1.21 -4.93
CA ALA A 181 10.83 1.95 -4.10
C ALA A 181 10.82 1.42 -2.66
N LEU A 182 10.72 0.09 -2.47
CA LEU A 182 10.75 -0.54 -1.15
C LEU A 182 12.07 -0.26 -0.41
N THR A 183 13.21 -0.36 -1.11
CA THR A 183 14.53 -0.08 -0.51
C THR A 183 14.63 1.37 -0.05
N VAL A 184 14.20 2.32 -0.88
CA VAL A 184 14.20 3.75 -0.55
C VAL A 184 13.25 4.03 0.61
N HIS A 185 12.02 3.50 0.59
CA HIS A 185 11.04 3.71 1.66
C HIS A 185 11.54 3.15 2.99
N CYS A 186 12.04 1.91 3.02
CA CYS A 186 12.58 1.31 4.25
C CYS A 186 13.85 2.03 4.74
N GLY A 187 14.74 2.43 3.82
CA GLY A 187 15.93 3.20 4.15
C GLY A 187 15.59 4.56 4.74
N THR A 188 14.66 5.29 4.15
CA THR A 188 14.17 6.59 4.67
C THR A 188 13.55 6.42 6.05
N SER A 189 12.70 5.40 6.24
CA SER A 189 12.08 5.12 7.54
C SER A 189 13.12 4.74 8.58
N ALA A 190 14.12 3.93 8.24
CA ALA A 190 15.21 3.58 9.15
C ALA A 190 15.98 4.84 9.61
N VAL A 191 16.32 5.73 8.68
CA VAL A 191 17.02 6.99 9.00
C VAL A 191 16.17 7.87 9.90
N LEU A 192 14.90 8.10 9.55
CA LEU A 192 14.00 8.97 10.32
C LEU A 192 13.74 8.43 11.73
N PHE A 193 13.43 7.14 11.87
CA PHE A 193 13.16 6.55 13.18
C PHE A 193 14.42 6.45 14.03
N THR A 194 15.58 6.19 13.42
CA THR A 194 16.85 6.19 14.17
C THR A 194 17.19 7.60 14.66
N ALA A 195 17.06 8.62 13.80
CA ALA A 195 17.29 10.00 14.22
C ALA A 195 16.33 10.43 15.33
N PHE A 196 15.04 10.07 15.22
CA PHE A 196 14.05 10.39 16.25
C PHE A 196 14.29 9.61 17.54
N ALA A 197 14.62 8.33 17.48
CA ALA A 197 14.94 7.53 18.66
C ALA A 197 16.18 8.04 19.39
N LEU A 198 17.23 8.44 18.66
CA LEU A 198 18.42 9.02 19.25
C LEU A 198 18.14 10.38 19.92
N SER A 199 17.33 11.25 19.26
CA SER A 199 17.00 12.57 19.81
C SER A 199 16.14 12.51 21.07
N THR A 200 15.35 11.44 21.23
CA THR A 200 14.46 11.24 22.39
C THR A 200 15.04 10.28 23.45
N GLY A 201 16.25 9.75 23.24
CA GLY A 201 16.84 8.75 24.13
C GLY A 201 16.17 7.37 24.07
N ALA A 202 15.29 7.13 23.09
CA ALA A 202 14.50 5.91 22.94
C ALA A 202 15.16 4.86 22.01
N ALA A 203 16.47 4.96 21.74
CA ALA A 203 17.16 4.08 20.81
C ALA A 203 17.53 2.70 21.42
N ALA A 204 17.69 2.62 22.75
CA ALA A 204 18.07 1.38 23.41
C ALA A 204 16.91 0.37 23.37
N PRO A 205 17.14 -0.86 22.86
CA PRO A 205 16.10 -1.87 22.83
C PRO A 205 15.95 -2.47 24.24
N PRO A 206 14.72 -2.82 24.64
CA PRO A 206 14.52 -3.63 25.83
C PRO A 206 15.22 -5.00 25.72
N ALA A 207 15.72 -5.51 26.83
CA ALA A 207 16.31 -6.84 26.86
C ALA A 207 15.28 -7.98 26.84
N GLU A 208 14.00 -7.64 26.93
CA GLU A 208 12.88 -8.57 27.00
C GLU A 208 12.71 -9.39 25.70
N ALA A 209 12.55 -10.71 25.83
CA ALA A 209 12.31 -11.60 24.70
C ALA A 209 11.03 -11.22 23.92
N GLY A 210 10.01 -10.69 24.62
CA GLY A 210 8.76 -10.24 24.02
C GLY A 210 8.94 -9.13 22.99
N PHE A 211 9.85 -8.18 23.26
CA PHE A 211 10.20 -7.12 22.30
C PHE A 211 10.79 -7.71 21.01
N TRP A 212 11.78 -8.59 21.13
CA TRP A 212 12.42 -9.20 19.96
C TRP A 212 11.48 -10.13 19.19
N ALA A 213 10.58 -10.82 19.90
CA ALA A 213 9.53 -11.61 19.26
C ALA A 213 8.58 -10.71 18.44
N ALA A 214 8.18 -9.54 18.96
CA ALA A 214 7.36 -8.57 18.23
C ALA A 214 8.11 -8.02 17.00
N ILE A 215 9.41 -7.70 17.13
CA ILE A 215 10.22 -7.26 15.99
C ILE A 215 10.32 -8.36 14.92
N GLY A 216 10.65 -9.59 15.31
CA GLY A 216 10.70 -10.74 14.39
C GLY A 216 9.37 -10.98 13.70
N TRP A 217 8.25 -10.91 14.43
CA TRP A 217 6.90 -10.98 13.91
C TRP A 217 6.66 -9.91 12.83
N LEU A 218 6.97 -8.66 13.12
CA LEU A 218 6.77 -7.53 12.21
C LEU A 218 7.63 -7.63 10.95
N VAL A 219 8.88 -8.04 11.10
CA VAL A 219 9.80 -8.19 9.96
C VAL A 219 9.37 -9.36 9.07
N VAL A 220 9.12 -10.54 9.65
CA VAL A 220 8.85 -11.75 8.88
C VAL A 220 7.42 -11.78 8.35
N LEU A 221 6.42 -11.65 9.21
CA LEU A 221 5.03 -11.81 8.80
C LEU A 221 4.49 -10.56 8.13
N SER A 222 4.61 -9.39 8.77
CA SER A 222 4.01 -8.17 8.25
C SER A 222 4.79 -7.63 7.04
N THR A 223 6.12 -7.62 7.08
CA THR A 223 6.90 -7.03 5.99
C THR A 223 7.15 -8.05 4.88
N PHE A 224 7.91 -9.12 5.11
CA PHE A 224 8.19 -10.06 4.02
C PHE A 224 6.95 -10.85 3.59
N GLY A 225 6.14 -11.34 4.54
CA GLY A 225 4.88 -12.02 4.24
C GLY A 225 3.88 -11.08 3.55
N GLY A 226 3.60 -9.93 4.16
CA GLY A 226 2.65 -8.95 3.64
C GLY A 226 3.02 -8.44 2.25
N TYR A 227 4.21 -7.86 2.06
CA TYR A 227 4.63 -7.33 0.76
C TYR A 227 4.87 -8.43 -0.28
N GLY A 228 5.43 -9.59 0.11
CA GLY A 228 5.64 -10.71 -0.80
C GLY A 228 4.33 -11.21 -1.39
N LEU A 229 3.33 -11.43 -0.55
CA LEU A 229 1.99 -11.87 -0.96
C LEU A 229 1.24 -10.77 -1.72
N TYR A 230 1.39 -9.50 -1.33
CA TYR A 230 0.85 -8.34 -2.06
C TYR A 230 1.30 -8.36 -3.53
N TRP A 231 2.60 -8.44 -3.79
CA TRP A 231 3.15 -8.46 -5.13
C TRP A 231 2.77 -9.71 -5.91
N MET A 232 2.70 -10.85 -5.24
CA MET A 232 2.28 -12.10 -5.87
C MET A 232 0.82 -12.03 -6.34
N ILE A 233 -0.09 -11.53 -5.49
CA ILE A 233 -1.51 -11.37 -5.84
C ILE A 233 -1.69 -10.29 -6.89
N LEU A 234 -0.98 -9.17 -6.76
CA LEU A 234 -1.03 -8.06 -7.72
C LEU A 234 -0.67 -8.54 -9.14
N ARG A 235 0.40 -9.32 -9.27
CA ARG A 235 0.84 -9.87 -10.56
C ARG A 235 -0.13 -10.92 -11.12
N ARG A 236 -0.74 -11.75 -10.26
CA ARG A 236 -1.62 -12.85 -10.70
C ARG A 236 -3.06 -12.43 -10.92
N SER A 237 -3.56 -11.46 -10.18
CA SER A 237 -4.99 -11.18 -10.08
C SER A 237 -5.35 -9.69 -10.20
N GLY A 238 -4.34 -8.82 -10.29
CA GLY A 238 -4.51 -7.39 -10.48
C GLY A 238 -4.89 -6.61 -9.21
N VAL A 239 -4.87 -5.29 -9.36
CA VAL A 239 -5.09 -4.31 -8.27
C VAL A 239 -6.46 -4.46 -7.60
N THR A 240 -7.51 -4.72 -8.39
CA THR A 240 -8.88 -4.84 -7.87
C THR A 240 -9.00 -5.93 -6.80
N LYS A 241 -8.33 -7.07 -7.03
CA LYS A 241 -8.36 -8.18 -6.08
C LYS A 241 -7.60 -7.87 -4.81
N VAL A 242 -6.42 -7.25 -4.93
CA VAL A 242 -5.65 -6.78 -3.78
C VAL A 242 -6.50 -5.86 -2.92
N ASN A 243 -7.07 -4.80 -3.52
CA ASN A 243 -7.91 -3.86 -2.80
C ASN A 243 -9.10 -4.54 -2.11
N THR A 244 -9.76 -5.50 -2.79
CA THR A 244 -10.87 -6.25 -2.16
C THR A 244 -10.40 -7.02 -0.92
N LEU A 245 -9.21 -7.62 -0.96
CA LEU A 245 -8.66 -8.36 0.18
C LEU A 245 -8.23 -7.43 1.32
N MET A 246 -7.73 -6.23 0.99
CA MET A 246 -7.34 -5.24 2.00
C MET A 246 -8.50 -4.81 2.91
N PHE A 247 -9.73 -4.85 2.42
CA PHE A 247 -10.89 -4.54 3.24
C PHE A 247 -11.25 -5.61 4.28
N LEU A 248 -10.79 -6.84 4.07
CA LEU A 248 -10.95 -7.91 5.05
C LEU A 248 -9.99 -7.79 6.24
N MET A 249 -9.02 -6.88 6.16
CA MET A 249 -8.04 -6.69 7.24
C MET A 249 -8.70 -6.19 8.51
N ALA A 250 -9.61 -5.21 8.43
CA ALA A 250 -10.23 -4.63 9.61
C ALA A 250 -10.99 -5.68 10.45
N PRO A 251 -11.93 -6.48 9.89
CA PRO A 251 -12.59 -7.52 10.67
C PRO A 251 -11.64 -8.61 11.15
N VAL A 252 -10.64 -8.98 10.33
CA VAL A 252 -9.66 -10.00 10.75
C VAL A 252 -8.80 -9.47 11.89
N THR A 253 -8.34 -8.23 11.83
CA THR A 253 -7.56 -7.59 12.89
C THR A 253 -8.39 -7.45 14.17
N ALA A 254 -9.66 -7.03 14.06
CA ALA A 254 -10.53 -6.87 15.23
C ALA A 254 -10.79 -8.23 15.95
N VAL A 255 -11.07 -9.28 15.18
CA VAL A 255 -11.24 -10.62 15.73
C VAL A 255 -9.93 -11.12 16.36
N TRP A 256 -8.81 -10.91 15.69
CA TRP A 256 -7.50 -11.33 16.18
C TRP A 256 -7.09 -10.57 17.45
N GLY A 257 -7.32 -9.24 17.47
CA GLY A 257 -7.09 -8.40 18.66
C GLY A 257 -7.93 -8.81 19.86
N ALA A 258 -9.20 -9.16 19.62
CA ALA A 258 -10.09 -9.69 20.67
C ALA A 258 -9.57 -11.02 21.24
N PHE A 259 -9.11 -11.94 20.39
CA PHE A 259 -8.58 -13.23 20.84
C PHE A 259 -7.25 -13.13 21.57
N MET A 260 -6.31 -12.33 21.08
CA MET A 260 -4.95 -12.26 21.65
C MET A 260 -4.83 -11.30 22.83
N PHE A 261 -5.59 -10.20 22.80
CA PHE A 261 -5.39 -9.10 23.76
C PHE A 261 -6.65 -8.78 24.57
N GLY A 262 -7.76 -9.50 24.34
CA GLY A 262 -9.03 -9.20 25.00
C GLY A 262 -9.62 -7.85 24.58
N GLU A 263 -9.28 -7.36 23.37
CA GLU A 263 -9.83 -6.10 22.87
C GLU A 263 -11.36 -6.19 22.76
N PRO A 264 -12.09 -5.07 23.00
CA PRO A 264 -13.54 -5.09 23.01
C PRO A 264 -14.11 -5.44 21.62
N PHE A 265 -14.85 -6.55 21.57
CA PHE A 265 -15.53 -7.01 20.36
C PHE A 265 -17.00 -7.31 20.68
N GLY A 266 -17.84 -6.28 20.61
CA GLY A 266 -19.28 -6.40 20.86
C GLY A 266 -20.13 -6.29 19.59
N ALA A 267 -21.46 -6.31 19.78
CA ALA A 267 -22.42 -6.19 18.69
C ALA A 267 -22.23 -4.87 17.89
N GLN A 268 -21.92 -3.77 18.56
CA GLN A 268 -21.63 -2.49 17.89
C GLN A 268 -20.40 -2.57 16.99
N THR A 269 -19.31 -3.18 17.47
CA THR A 269 -18.10 -3.40 16.66
C THR A 269 -18.43 -4.25 15.44
N ALA A 270 -19.18 -5.33 15.60
CA ALA A 270 -19.58 -6.18 14.48
C ALA A 270 -20.46 -5.42 13.46
N ILE A 271 -21.44 -4.64 13.92
CA ILE A 271 -22.28 -3.81 13.04
C ILE A 271 -21.42 -2.80 12.26
N GLY A 272 -20.55 -2.06 12.94
CA GLY A 272 -19.70 -1.07 12.27
C GLY A 272 -18.74 -1.68 11.23
N LEU A 273 -18.18 -2.86 11.51
CA LEU A 273 -17.36 -3.62 10.56
C LEU A 273 -18.19 -4.06 9.33
N VAL A 274 -19.41 -4.55 9.54
CA VAL A 274 -20.32 -4.93 8.44
C VAL A 274 -20.67 -3.71 7.59
N VAL A 275 -21.00 -2.57 8.20
CA VAL A 275 -21.29 -1.32 7.49
C VAL A 275 -20.09 -0.88 6.65
N GLY A 276 -18.88 -0.96 7.20
CA GLY A 276 -17.63 -0.67 6.47
C GLY A 276 -17.42 -1.61 5.29
N LEU A 277 -17.65 -2.92 5.45
CA LEU A 277 -17.56 -3.89 4.35
C LEU A 277 -18.59 -3.64 3.26
N VAL A 278 -19.83 -3.30 3.63
CA VAL A 278 -20.90 -2.95 2.68
C VAL A 278 -20.53 -1.70 1.87
N ALA A 279 -19.97 -0.68 2.53
CA ALA A 279 -19.49 0.54 1.87
C ALA A 279 -18.55 0.21 0.71
N VAL A 280 -17.62 -0.68 0.94
CA VAL A 280 -16.61 -1.11 -0.03
C VAL A 280 -17.23 -1.88 -1.18
N VAL A 281 -18.13 -2.82 -0.89
CA VAL A 281 -18.82 -3.60 -1.93
C VAL A 281 -19.62 -2.69 -2.86
N ILE A 282 -20.28 -1.66 -2.33
CA ILE A 282 -21.03 -0.67 -3.12
C ILE A 282 -20.11 0.08 -4.08
N VAL A 283 -18.95 0.54 -3.61
CA VAL A 283 -17.98 1.27 -4.46
C VAL A 283 -17.40 0.35 -5.54
N HIS A 284 -17.02 -0.87 -5.18
CA HIS A 284 -16.41 -1.81 -6.14
C HIS A 284 -17.37 -2.23 -7.25
N ARG A 285 -18.62 -2.55 -6.93
CA ARG A 285 -19.64 -2.90 -7.93
C ARG A 285 -20.00 -1.72 -8.85
N GLY A 286 -19.77 -0.48 -8.41
CA GLY A 286 -20.01 0.73 -9.20
C GLY A 286 -18.91 1.05 -10.20
N GLY A 287 -17.67 0.71 -9.94
CA GLY A 287 -16.51 1.01 -10.80
C GLY A 287 -16.48 0.25 -12.12
N GLY A 288 -17.01 -0.97 -12.16
CA GLY A 288 -17.12 -1.79 -13.38
C GLY A 288 -18.08 -1.20 -14.43
N ALA A 289 -19.20 -0.65 -14.00
CA ALA A 289 -20.22 -0.10 -14.90
C ALA A 289 -19.81 1.19 -15.61
N SER A 290 -18.94 2.00 -14.99
CA SER A 290 -18.43 3.25 -15.60
C SER A 290 -17.44 2.99 -16.74
N ARG A 291 -16.59 1.97 -16.60
CA ARG A 291 -15.63 1.59 -17.66
C ARG A 291 -16.33 1.08 -18.91
N THR A 292 -17.36 0.27 -18.76
CA THR A 292 -18.13 -0.29 -19.87
C THR A 292 -18.92 0.80 -20.60
N ARG A 293 -19.43 1.82 -19.90
CA ARG A 293 -20.13 2.97 -20.51
C ARG A 293 -19.19 3.91 -21.28
N ALA A 294 -17.96 4.10 -20.80
CA ALA A 294 -16.97 4.93 -21.49
C ALA A 294 -16.50 4.29 -22.80
N ILE A 295 -16.33 2.97 -22.81
CA ILE A 295 -15.98 2.21 -24.04
C ILE A 295 -17.14 2.23 -25.05
N ARG A 296 -18.39 2.17 -24.58
CA ARG A 296 -19.59 2.19 -25.45
C ARG A 296 -19.92 3.57 -25.99
N ARG A 297 -19.39 4.65 -25.43
CA ARG A 297 -19.57 6.04 -25.87
C ARG A 297 -18.47 6.56 -26.80
N ARG A 298 -17.46 5.76 -27.15
CA ARG A 298 -16.62 6.12 -28.29
C ARG A 298 -17.51 6.15 -29.53
N PRO A 299 -17.64 7.30 -30.22
CA PRO A 299 -18.39 7.34 -31.49
C PRO A 299 -17.78 6.28 -32.39
N LYS A 300 -18.61 5.41 -32.94
CA LYS A 300 -18.25 4.66 -34.14
C LYS A 300 -18.07 5.73 -35.23
N THR A 301 -16.87 6.25 -35.38
CA THR A 301 -16.47 6.90 -36.62
C THR A 301 -16.57 5.80 -37.66
N GLY A 302 -17.66 5.85 -38.43
CA GLY A 302 -17.87 5.05 -39.60
C GLY A 302 -16.86 5.47 -40.66
N GLY A 303 -15.73 4.80 -40.65
CA GLY A 303 -14.73 4.77 -41.69
C GLY A 303 -14.52 3.33 -42.06
N SER A 304 -14.94 2.94 -43.25
CA SER A 304 -14.71 1.61 -43.81
C SER A 304 -13.20 1.29 -43.80
N PRO A 305 -12.80 0.03 -43.64
CA PRO A 305 -11.39 -0.37 -43.57
C PRO A 305 -10.55 -0.19 -44.83
N GLN A 306 -11.08 0.48 -45.85
CA GLN A 306 -10.47 0.55 -47.19
C GLN A 306 -9.73 1.85 -47.54
N GLN A 307 -9.53 2.80 -46.60
CA GLN A 307 -8.89 4.08 -46.97
C GLN A 307 -7.64 4.47 -46.15
N VAL A 308 -6.97 3.55 -45.51
CA VAL A 308 -5.66 3.83 -44.81
C VAL A 308 -4.50 3.04 -45.43
N ALA A 309 -4.65 2.58 -46.69
CA ALA A 309 -3.58 1.85 -47.40
C ALA A 309 -2.73 2.73 -48.34
N HIS A 310 -2.86 4.05 -48.29
CA HIS A 310 -2.03 4.94 -49.12
C HIS A 310 -1.52 6.13 -48.30
N THR A 311 -0.40 5.97 -47.63
CA THR A 311 0.62 6.99 -47.40
C THR A 311 1.70 6.44 -46.43
N LEU A 312 2.38 5.37 -46.86
CA LEU A 312 3.75 5.12 -46.40
C LEU A 312 4.64 5.22 -47.63
N PRO A 313 5.72 5.99 -47.61
CA PRO A 313 6.66 6.04 -48.72
C PRO A 313 7.29 4.66 -48.88
N ALA A 314 7.21 4.13 -50.12
CA ALA A 314 7.81 2.86 -50.48
C ALA A 314 9.32 2.90 -50.24
N CYS A 315 9.83 1.97 -49.49
CA CYS A 315 11.28 1.66 -49.46
C CYS A 315 11.70 1.26 -50.87
N PRO A 316 12.76 1.84 -51.46
CA PRO A 316 13.25 1.42 -52.77
C PRO A 316 13.75 -0.03 -52.69
N ALA A 317 13.29 -0.83 -53.62
CA ALA A 317 13.70 -2.22 -53.79
C ALA A 317 15.21 -2.30 -54.05
N PRO A 318 15.91 -3.31 -53.54
CA PRO A 318 17.31 -3.54 -53.86
C PRO A 318 17.48 -3.87 -55.33
N LYS A 319 18.41 -3.19 -56.04
CA LYS A 319 18.79 -3.46 -57.41
C LYS A 319 19.32 -4.90 -57.54
N PRO A 320 18.98 -5.61 -58.66
CA PRO A 320 19.57 -6.90 -58.97
C PRO A 320 21.07 -6.74 -59.29
N PRO A 321 21.90 -7.72 -59.02
CA PRO A 321 23.31 -7.67 -59.32
C PRO A 321 23.56 -7.74 -60.81
N ASP A 322 24.35 -6.82 -61.33
CA ASP A 322 24.85 -6.77 -62.69
C ASP A 322 25.76 -8.01 -62.93
N SER A 323 25.39 -8.72 -63.96
CA SER A 323 26.18 -9.82 -64.50
C SER A 323 27.35 -9.28 -65.35
N GLY A 324 28.55 -9.45 -64.89
CA GLY A 324 29.69 -9.23 -65.75
C GLY A 324 30.96 -8.75 -65.04
N HIS A 325 31.76 -9.63 -64.53
CA HIS A 325 33.21 -9.78 -64.87
C HIS A 325 33.85 -10.91 -64.07
N ARG A 326 34.39 -11.83 -64.89
CA ARG A 326 35.29 -12.92 -64.41
C ARG A 326 36.62 -12.36 -63.93
N LEU A 327 37.23 -13.19 -63.16
CA LEU A 327 38.64 -13.48 -62.99
C LEU A 327 39.28 -13.15 -61.64
N SER A 328 39.59 -14.24 -61.01
CA SER A 328 40.87 -14.74 -60.51
C SER A 328 41.36 -14.17 -59.18
N GLY A 329 41.68 -15.13 -58.30
CA GLY A 329 42.85 -15.00 -57.47
C GLY A 329 42.67 -15.15 -55.98
N GLY A 330 42.87 -16.37 -55.45
CA GLY A 330 43.71 -16.58 -54.30
C GLY A 330 43.16 -16.37 -52.92
N CYS A 331 42.92 -17.52 -52.26
CA CYS A 331 43.13 -17.64 -50.81
C CYS A 331 44.59 -17.43 -50.40
N PRO A 332 44.96 -17.23 -49.16
CA PRO A 332 44.66 -18.15 -48.08
C PRO A 332 43.74 -17.59 -46.97
#